data_abef0a0fe8b28bac0266de7348a12d6b
#
_entry.id   abef0a0fe8b28bac0266de7348a12d6b
#
_cell.length_a   1.000
_cell.length_b   1.000
_cell.length_c   1.000
_cell.angle_alpha   90.00
_cell.angle_beta   90.00
_cell.angle_gamma   90.00
#
_symmetry.space_group_name_H-M   'P 1'
#
loop_
_entity.id
_entity.type
_entity.pdbx_description
1 polymer ?
#
loop_
_entity_poly.entity_id
_entity_poly.type
_entity_poly.pdbx_seq_one_letter_code
_entity_poly.pdbx_strand_id
1 'polypeptide(L)'
;MHIKLAGFGILLLFLVMIVPVYADVTEISIEKRFYTIEEGIVFVGITDQKNTMVNLVVENPNERESYFIGARSNSEGIFETTPKDVKDVFSVIGTYQFTAFTIQKDDGVTLSLEFDGSRVLEETITVLQLNSIEDKISEIEKTITFTASITDDSITNEVYSLENAPIDATIDSTTG
;
A
#
# COMPACT_ATOMS: atom_id res chain seq x y z
N MET A 1 54.29 30.45 12.69
CA MET A 1 53.53 29.60 13.63
C MET A 1 52.03 29.77 13.37
N HIS A 2 51.50 29.35 12.19
CA HIS A 2 50.11 29.58 11.77
C HIS A 2 49.42 28.37 11.15
N ILE A 3 49.89 27.12 11.40
CA ILE A 3 49.34 25.91 10.74
C ILE A 3 48.35 25.13 11.63
N LYS A 4 48.12 25.53 12.90
CA LYS A 4 47.29 24.74 13.82
C LYS A 4 45.79 25.11 13.85
N LEU A 5 45.37 26.18 13.17
CA LEU A 5 43.97 26.62 13.22
C LEU A 5 43.07 26.05 12.10
N ALA A 6 43.69 25.71 10.96
CA ALA A 6 42.93 25.17 9.81
C ALA A 6 42.44 23.73 9.99
N GLY A 7 43.20 22.91 10.76
CA GLY A 7 42.77 21.52 11.01
C GLY A 7 41.59 21.36 11.94
N PHE A 8 41.37 22.31 12.84
CA PHE A 8 40.25 22.25 13.81
C PHE A 8 38.93 22.66 13.18
N GLY A 9 38.93 23.57 12.20
CA GLY A 9 37.77 23.98 11.46
C GLY A 9 37.19 22.91 10.56
N ILE A 10 38.05 22.08 9.94
CA ILE A 10 37.63 20.98 9.06
C ILE A 10 37.04 19.84 9.87
N LEU A 11 37.54 19.54 11.06
CA LEU A 11 36.98 18.50 11.94
C LEU A 11 35.60 18.91 12.47
N LEU A 12 35.38 20.19 12.72
CA LEU A 12 34.08 20.70 13.17
C LEU A 12 33.02 20.66 12.05
N LEU A 13 33.44 20.86 10.79
CA LEU A 13 32.54 20.83 9.64
C LEU A 13 32.02 19.40 9.33
N PHE A 14 32.85 18.38 9.60
CA PHE A 14 32.43 16.97 9.42
C PHE A 14 31.49 16.46 10.52
N LEU A 15 31.46 17.12 11.68
CA LEU A 15 30.60 16.72 12.80
C LEU A 15 29.13 17.14 12.62
N VAL A 16 28.84 18.05 11.67
CA VAL A 16 27.49 18.61 11.45
C VAL A 16 26.70 17.80 10.41
N MET A 17 27.30 16.81 9.74
CA MET A 17 26.65 16.05 8.67
C MET A 17 26.11 14.67 9.08
N ILE A 18 26.03 14.35 10.35
CA ILE A 18 25.26 13.18 10.77
C ILE A 18 23.84 13.65 11.03
N VAL A 19 23.06 13.82 9.96
CA VAL A 19 21.62 13.86 10.07
C VAL A 19 21.22 12.43 10.48
N PRO A 20 20.69 12.22 11.69
CA PRO A 20 20.13 10.92 12.00
C PRO A 20 18.98 10.67 11.01
N VAL A 21 19.13 9.67 10.17
CA VAL A 21 18.01 9.11 9.41
C VAL A 21 17.13 8.45 10.47
N TYR A 22 16.11 9.13 10.91
CA TYR A 22 15.07 8.51 11.70
C TYR A 22 14.25 7.68 10.72
N ALA A 23 14.45 6.38 10.78
CA ALA A 23 13.52 5.47 10.18
C ALA A 23 12.19 5.60 10.91
N ASP A 24 11.13 5.72 10.15
CA ASP A 24 9.77 5.84 10.66
C ASP A 24 9.01 4.52 10.48
N VAL A 25 7.72 4.55 10.36
CA VAL A 25 6.94 3.39 9.95
C VAL A 25 7.39 2.96 8.55
N THR A 26 7.59 1.67 8.36
CA THR A 26 8.04 1.08 7.08
C THR A 26 6.92 0.32 6.38
N GLU A 27 5.90 -0.11 7.14
CA GLU A 27 4.79 -0.88 6.60
C GLU A 27 3.53 -0.63 7.44
N ILE A 28 2.38 -0.56 6.77
CA ILE A 28 1.04 -0.56 7.37
C ILE A 28 0.09 -1.35 6.49
N SER A 29 -0.77 -2.15 7.11
CA SER A 29 -1.83 -2.92 6.45
C SER A 29 -3.00 -3.13 7.42
N ILE A 30 -4.07 -3.74 6.94
CA ILE A 30 -5.16 -4.25 7.78
C ILE A 30 -4.96 -5.75 8.03
N GLU A 31 -5.41 -6.24 9.21
CA GLU A 31 -5.24 -7.64 9.60
C GLU A 31 -5.99 -8.61 8.67
N LYS A 32 -7.13 -8.19 8.13
CA LYS A 32 -7.97 -8.98 7.21
C LYS A 32 -8.07 -8.29 5.86
N ARG A 33 -8.33 -9.03 4.79
CA ARG A 33 -8.51 -8.49 3.44
C ARG A 33 -9.68 -7.51 3.30
N PHE A 34 -10.71 -7.68 4.13
CA PHE A 34 -11.85 -6.77 4.20
C PHE A 34 -12.50 -6.81 5.59
N TYR A 35 -13.26 -5.78 5.89
CA TYR A 35 -14.09 -5.67 7.08
C TYR A 35 -15.49 -5.23 6.71
N THR A 36 -16.49 -5.80 7.37
CA THR A 36 -17.88 -5.32 7.27
C THR A 36 -18.13 -4.18 8.26
N ILE A 37 -19.21 -3.43 8.05
CA ILE A 37 -19.56 -2.28 8.90
C ILE A 37 -19.80 -2.66 10.37
N GLU A 38 -20.12 -3.92 10.66
CA GLU A 38 -20.39 -4.42 12.01
C GLU A 38 -19.13 -4.95 12.73
N GLU A 39 -17.99 -4.93 12.05
CA GLU A 39 -16.73 -5.42 12.61
C GLU A 39 -15.86 -4.30 13.17
N GLY A 40 -14.89 -4.69 14.00
CA GLY A 40 -13.81 -3.82 14.44
C GLY A 40 -12.59 -3.99 13.54
N ILE A 41 -12.16 -2.91 12.87
CA ILE A 41 -10.97 -2.89 12.04
C ILE A 41 -9.70 -2.81 12.90
N VAL A 42 -8.69 -3.60 12.55
CA VAL A 42 -7.36 -3.64 13.18
C VAL A 42 -6.32 -3.28 12.13
N PHE A 43 -5.46 -2.33 12.47
CA PHE A 43 -4.29 -1.96 11.67
C PHE A 43 -3.05 -2.60 12.27
N VAL A 44 -2.21 -3.16 11.43
CA VAL A 44 -0.93 -3.79 11.79
C VAL A 44 0.18 -3.16 10.95
N GLY A 45 1.41 -3.19 11.46
CA GLY A 45 2.53 -2.67 10.67
C GLY A 45 3.86 -2.80 11.37
N ILE A 46 4.88 -2.26 10.73
CA ILE A 46 6.27 -2.33 11.15
C ILE A 46 6.86 -0.93 11.21
N THR A 47 7.65 -0.68 12.24
CA THR A 47 8.48 0.51 12.39
C THR A 47 9.89 0.12 12.83
N ASP A 48 10.89 0.87 12.41
CA ASP A 48 12.25 0.68 12.89
C ASP A 48 12.44 1.14 14.35
N GLN A 49 11.45 1.85 14.90
CA GLN A 49 11.47 2.32 16.28
C GLN A 49 10.75 1.33 17.19
N LYS A 50 11.50 0.77 18.14
CA LYS A 50 11.01 -0.22 19.11
C LYS A 50 10.41 0.45 20.32
N ASN A 51 9.34 -0.14 20.88
CA ASN A 51 8.67 0.32 22.08
C ASN A 51 8.21 1.79 22.03
N THR A 52 7.85 2.26 20.81
CA THR A 52 7.51 3.65 20.52
C THR A 52 6.01 3.77 20.19
N MET A 53 5.46 4.97 20.40
CA MET A 53 4.11 5.28 19.93
C MET A 53 4.12 5.43 18.42
N VAL A 54 3.16 4.77 17.78
CA VAL A 54 2.81 4.94 16.37
C VAL A 54 1.45 5.64 16.33
N ASN A 55 1.38 6.68 15.53
CA ASN A 55 0.19 7.49 15.32
C ASN A 55 -0.35 7.23 13.93
N LEU A 56 -1.65 7.00 13.79
CA LEU A 56 -2.35 6.91 12.53
C LEU A 56 -3.32 8.09 12.42
N VAL A 57 -3.14 8.92 11.41
CA VAL A 57 -4.09 9.95 11.02
C VAL A 57 -4.90 9.46 9.85
N VAL A 58 -6.22 9.62 9.95
CA VAL A 58 -7.19 9.19 8.94
C VAL A 58 -7.71 10.41 8.21
N GLU A 59 -7.52 10.44 6.90
CA GLU A 59 -8.14 11.42 6.02
C GLU A 59 -9.32 10.78 5.28
N ASN A 60 -10.47 11.41 5.35
CA ASN A 60 -11.67 10.94 4.68
C ASN A 60 -11.67 11.31 3.18
N PRO A 61 -12.62 10.82 2.36
CA PRO A 61 -12.69 11.12 0.92
C PRO A 61 -12.81 12.63 0.57
N ASN A 62 -13.08 13.49 1.55
CA ASN A 62 -13.10 14.94 1.37
C ASN A 62 -11.77 15.62 1.77
N GLU A 63 -10.68 14.85 1.87
CA GLU A 63 -9.33 15.31 2.25
C GLU A 63 -9.30 16.01 3.62
N ARG A 64 -10.10 15.54 4.57
CA ARG A 64 -10.14 16.06 5.93
C ARG A 64 -9.69 15.02 6.92
N GLU A 65 -8.83 15.41 7.85
CA GLU A 65 -8.51 14.58 9.01
C GLU A 65 -9.80 14.33 9.80
N SER A 66 -10.21 13.07 9.90
CA SER A 66 -11.48 12.67 10.49
C SER A 66 -11.31 11.83 11.74
N TYR A 67 -10.19 11.15 11.88
CA TYR A 67 -9.96 10.22 12.99
C TYR A 67 -8.47 10.13 13.34
N PHE A 68 -8.20 9.74 14.58
CA PHE A 68 -6.85 9.53 15.09
C PHE A 68 -6.79 8.21 15.87
N ILE A 69 -5.81 7.37 15.55
CA ILE A 69 -5.62 6.07 16.18
C ILE A 69 -4.18 5.99 16.68
N GLY A 70 -4.01 5.58 17.95
CA GLY A 70 -2.69 5.34 18.53
C GLY A 70 -2.44 3.84 18.71
N ALA A 71 -1.20 3.42 18.46
CA ALA A 71 -0.68 2.09 18.76
C ALA A 71 0.70 2.19 19.39
N ARG A 72 1.22 1.09 19.92
CA ARG A 72 2.59 1.03 20.43
C ARG A 72 3.32 -0.13 19.80
N SER A 73 4.49 0.13 19.21
CA SER A 73 5.35 -0.92 18.71
C SER A 73 5.95 -1.75 19.86
N ASN A 74 6.17 -3.02 19.62
CA ASN A 74 6.83 -3.93 20.54
C ASN A 74 8.38 -3.87 20.42
N SER A 75 9.08 -4.80 21.08
CA SER A 75 10.55 -4.89 21.02
C SER A 75 11.11 -5.31 19.65
N GLU A 76 10.28 -5.75 18.74
CA GLU A 76 10.64 -6.12 17.36
C GLU A 76 10.30 -5.01 16.35
N GLY A 77 9.57 -3.97 16.78
CA GLY A 77 9.10 -2.89 15.93
C GLY A 77 7.71 -3.14 15.31
N ILE A 78 7.04 -4.24 15.68
CA ILE A 78 5.70 -4.56 15.20
C ILE A 78 4.68 -3.80 16.05
N PHE A 79 3.70 -3.18 15.41
CA PHE A 79 2.56 -2.55 16.09
C PHE A 79 1.23 -3.11 15.59
N GLU A 80 0.26 -3.07 16.51
CA GLU A 80 -1.12 -3.46 16.26
C GLU A 80 -2.02 -2.48 17.02
N THR A 81 -3.09 -2.02 16.38
CA THR A 81 -4.07 -1.15 17.02
C THR A 81 -5.10 -1.97 17.78
N THR A 82 -5.71 -1.37 18.79
CA THR A 82 -6.95 -1.92 19.33
C THR A 82 -8.05 -1.82 18.25
N PRO A 83 -8.95 -2.81 18.14
CA PRO A 83 -10.05 -2.78 17.18
C PRO A 83 -10.86 -1.47 17.28
N LYS A 84 -11.21 -0.90 16.14
CA LYS A 84 -12.07 0.29 16.01
C LYS A 84 -13.30 -0.07 15.19
N ASP A 85 -14.48 0.24 15.69
CA ASP A 85 -15.70 -0.02 14.94
C ASP A 85 -15.64 0.64 13.56
N VAL A 86 -15.86 -0.13 12.49
CA VAL A 86 -15.81 0.38 11.11
C VAL A 86 -16.72 1.59 10.94
N LYS A 87 -17.94 1.55 11.48
CA LYS A 87 -18.93 2.64 11.41
C LYS A 87 -18.47 3.95 12.08
N ASP A 88 -17.53 3.88 13.04
CA ASP A 88 -17.01 5.06 13.73
C ASP A 88 -15.88 5.72 12.95
N VAL A 89 -15.13 4.95 12.17
CA VAL A 89 -14.00 5.41 11.35
C VAL A 89 -14.48 5.84 9.95
N PHE A 90 -15.40 5.06 9.35
CA PHE A 90 -15.84 5.25 7.98
C PHE A 90 -17.30 5.75 7.95
N SER A 91 -17.48 7.01 7.60
CA SER A 91 -18.81 7.67 7.59
C SER A 91 -19.29 8.07 6.19
N VAL A 92 -18.41 8.11 5.22
CA VAL A 92 -18.67 8.56 3.84
C VAL A 92 -18.10 7.52 2.87
N ILE A 93 -18.85 7.17 1.83
CA ILE A 93 -18.37 6.28 0.78
C ILE A 93 -17.21 6.92 0.03
N GLY A 94 -16.16 6.14 -0.24
CA GLY A 94 -14.98 6.56 -0.99
C GLY A 94 -13.66 6.10 -0.35
N THR A 95 -12.56 6.63 -0.87
CA THR A 95 -11.20 6.27 -0.46
C THR A 95 -10.75 7.07 0.76
N TYR A 96 -10.28 6.36 1.77
CA TYR A 96 -9.67 6.91 2.98
C TYR A 96 -8.17 6.70 2.95
N GLN A 97 -7.42 7.69 3.44
CA GLN A 97 -5.96 7.62 3.58
C GLN A 97 -5.59 7.47 5.05
N PHE A 98 -4.83 6.44 5.38
CA PHE A 98 -4.34 6.15 6.73
C PHE A 98 -2.83 6.34 6.77
N THR A 99 -2.35 7.45 7.30
CA THR A 99 -0.92 7.72 7.41
C THR A 99 -0.42 7.34 8.80
N ALA A 100 0.45 6.34 8.85
CA ALA A 100 1.11 5.87 10.07
C ALA A 100 2.50 6.49 10.20
N PHE A 101 2.82 7.04 11.38
CA PHE A 101 4.10 7.70 11.65
C PHE A 101 4.43 7.68 13.15
N THR A 102 5.70 7.87 13.50
CA THR A 102 6.14 7.96 14.90
C THR A 102 6.36 9.42 15.35
N ILE A 103 7.02 10.23 14.54
CA ILE A 103 7.38 11.61 14.90
C ILE A 103 6.69 12.64 14.01
N GLN A 104 6.84 12.53 12.70
CA GLN A 104 6.29 13.49 11.73
C GLN A 104 5.44 12.77 10.69
N LYS A 105 4.26 13.31 10.40
CA LYS A 105 3.32 12.74 9.42
C LYS A 105 3.92 12.65 8.02
N ASP A 106 4.73 13.63 7.63
CA ASP A 106 5.33 13.71 6.29
C ASP A 106 6.36 12.61 6.02
N ASP A 107 6.89 11.98 7.08
CA ASP A 107 7.82 10.84 7.00
C ASP A 107 7.10 9.49 7.15
N GLY A 108 5.76 9.49 7.21
CA GLY A 108 4.93 8.31 7.44
C GLY A 108 4.64 7.50 6.18
N VAL A 109 4.10 6.31 6.39
CA VAL A 109 3.61 5.41 5.33
C VAL A 109 2.09 5.48 5.28
N THR A 110 1.55 5.60 4.07
CA THR A 110 0.11 5.73 3.84
C THR A 110 -0.48 4.46 3.25
N LEU A 111 -1.59 4.02 3.83
CA LEU A 111 -2.45 2.94 3.36
C LEU A 111 -3.76 3.55 2.83
N SER A 112 -4.16 3.15 1.64
CA SER A 112 -5.45 3.54 1.04
C SER A 112 -6.47 2.43 1.24
N LEU A 113 -7.63 2.77 1.80
CA LEU A 113 -8.75 1.85 1.97
C LEU A 113 -10.00 2.41 1.31
N GLU A 114 -10.72 1.58 0.58
CA GLU A 114 -12.00 1.93 -0.02
C GLU A 114 -13.16 1.48 0.88
N PHE A 115 -14.10 2.39 1.13
CA PHE A 115 -15.35 2.08 1.81
C PHE A 115 -16.52 2.20 0.84
N ASP A 116 -17.22 1.10 0.59
CA ASP A 116 -18.38 1.02 -0.33
C ASP A 116 -19.73 1.32 0.33
N GLY A 117 -19.73 1.67 1.62
CA GLY A 117 -20.92 1.89 2.45
C GLY A 117 -21.34 0.67 3.27
N SER A 118 -20.78 -0.50 3.01
CA SER A 118 -21.02 -1.75 3.73
C SER A 118 -19.74 -2.47 4.15
N ARG A 119 -18.67 -2.28 3.41
CA ARG A 119 -17.38 -2.95 3.60
C ARG A 119 -16.23 -1.99 3.39
N VAL A 120 -15.12 -2.29 4.07
CA VAL A 120 -13.82 -1.67 3.88
C VAL A 120 -12.91 -2.69 3.21
N LEU A 121 -12.25 -2.28 2.14
CA LEU A 121 -11.33 -3.07 1.34
C LEU A 121 -9.99 -2.33 1.29
N GLU A 122 -8.89 -3.06 1.37
CA GLU A 122 -7.61 -2.50 0.97
C GLU A 122 -7.65 -2.21 -0.52
N GLU A 123 -7.30 -0.99 -0.91
CA GLU A 123 -7.11 -0.65 -2.32
C GLU A 123 -5.84 -1.38 -2.82
N THR A 124 -6.02 -2.66 -3.10
CA THR A 124 -4.95 -3.43 -3.73
C THR A 124 -4.87 -2.93 -5.17
N ILE A 125 -3.84 -2.16 -5.48
CA ILE A 125 -3.38 -2.05 -6.86
C ILE A 125 -2.86 -3.45 -7.23
N THR A 126 -3.77 -4.35 -7.54
CA THR A 126 -3.41 -5.62 -8.15
C THR A 126 -2.94 -5.26 -9.55
N VAL A 127 -1.64 -5.10 -9.71
CA VAL A 127 -1.04 -5.13 -11.04
C VAL A 127 -1.31 -6.55 -11.55
N LEU A 128 -2.41 -6.70 -12.28
CA LEU A 128 -2.73 -7.93 -12.98
C LEU A 128 -1.59 -8.20 -13.96
N GLN A 129 -0.68 -9.08 -13.59
CA GLN A 129 0.33 -9.57 -14.51
C GLN A 129 -0.29 -10.71 -15.33
N LEU A 130 -0.54 -10.42 -16.59
CA LEU A 130 -0.80 -11.47 -17.57
C LEU A 130 0.45 -12.35 -17.68
N ASN A 131 0.26 -13.65 -17.66
CA ASN A 131 1.32 -14.58 -18.00
C ASN A 131 1.80 -14.30 -19.43
N SER A 132 3.10 -14.38 -19.65
CA SER A 132 3.68 -14.16 -20.97
C SER A 132 3.09 -15.15 -21.97
N ILE A 133 2.52 -14.62 -23.03
CA ILE A 133 2.09 -15.40 -24.18
C ILE A 133 3.26 -15.47 -25.15
N GLU A 134 3.77 -16.68 -25.40
CA GLU A 134 4.85 -16.88 -26.37
C GLU A 134 4.40 -16.51 -27.78
N ASP A 135 5.35 -16.04 -28.58
CA ASP A 135 5.12 -15.75 -30.00
C ASP A 135 4.53 -16.99 -30.71
N LYS A 136 3.38 -16.81 -31.35
CA LYS A 136 2.73 -17.84 -32.13
C LYS A 136 2.94 -17.56 -33.60
N ILE A 137 3.46 -18.56 -34.31
CA ILE A 137 3.62 -18.55 -35.77
C ILE A 137 2.65 -19.51 -36.35
N SER A 138 1.89 -19.10 -37.37
CA SER A 138 0.97 -19.95 -38.09
C SER A 138 1.11 -19.76 -39.61
N GLU A 139 0.73 -20.74 -40.34
CA GLU A 139 0.57 -20.62 -41.78
C GLU A 139 -0.66 -19.77 -42.14
N ILE A 140 -0.68 -19.22 -43.34
CA ILE A 140 -1.82 -18.45 -43.87
C ILE A 140 -3.09 -19.32 -43.76
N GLU A 141 -4.21 -18.70 -43.36
CA GLU A 141 -5.53 -19.35 -43.21
C GLU A 141 -5.64 -20.35 -42.03
N LYS A 142 -4.68 -20.39 -41.12
CA LYS A 142 -4.77 -21.16 -39.87
C LYS A 142 -5.20 -20.29 -38.70
N THR A 143 -6.08 -20.82 -37.88
CA THR A 143 -6.46 -20.18 -36.62
C THR A 143 -5.35 -20.34 -35.59
N ILE A 144 -4.98 -19.27 -34.95
CA ILE A 144 -4.09 -19.25 -33.76
C ILE A 144 -4.98 -19.20 -32.53
N THR A 145 -4.78 -20.15 -31.63
CA THR A 145 -5.49 -20.19 -30.35
C THR A 145 -4.48 -20.18 -29.21
N PHE A 146 -4.75 -19.38 -28.19
CA PHE A 146 -4.01 -19.37 -26.92
C PHE A 146 -4.98 -18.99 -25.81
N THR A 147 -4.61 -19.30 -24.58
CA THR A 147 -5.36 -18.87 -23.38
C THR A 147 -4.59 -17.78 -22.69
N ALA A 148 -5.25 -16.66 -22.41
CA ALA A 148 -4.72 -15.62 -21.52
C ALA A 148 -5.00 -16.05 -20.08
N SER A 149 -4.02 -15.93 -19.19
CA SER A 149 -4.21 -16.21 -17.77
C SER A 149 -3.46 -15.18 -16.92
N ILE A 150 -3.94 -14.95 -15.72
CA ILE A 150 -3.28 -14.09 -14.73
C ILE A 150 -2.49 -14.94 -13.75
N THR A 151 -1.52 -14.32 -13.10
CA THR A 151 -0.61 -15.02 -12.17
C THR A 151 -1.23 -15.23 -10.79
N ASP A 152 -2.30 -14.49 -10.43
CA ASP A 152 -2.93 -14.53 -9.11
C ASP A 152 -4.20 -15.40 -9.11
N ASP A 153 -4.09 -16.61 -8.60
CA ASP A 153 -5.20 -17.57 -8.47
C ASP A 153 -6.28 -17.14 -7.43
N SER A 154 -6.06 -16.05 -6.70
CA SER A 154 -7.01 -15.56 -5.71
C SER A 154 -8.11 -14.67 -6.32
N ILE A 155 -7.94 -14.26 -7.56
CA ILE A 155 -8.92 -13.44 -8.28
C ILE A 155 -9.99 -14.35 -8.85
N THR A 156 -11.22 -14.09 -8.47
CA THR A 156 -12.41 -14.78 -8.99
C THR A 156 -13.30 -13.73 -9.67
N ASN A 157 -13.73 -14.01 -10.88
CA ASN A 157 -14.53 -13.14 -11.77
C ASN A 157 -13.69 -12.22 -12.67
N GLU A 158 -12.62 -12.75 -13.26
CA GLU A 158 -11.89 -12.07 -14.32
C GLU A 158 -12.80 -11.89 -15.55
N VAL A 159 -12.66 -10.74 -16.19
CA VAL A 159 -13.31 -10.46 -17.46
C VAL A 159 -12.24 -10.10 -18.48
N TYR A 160 -12.14 -10.87 -19.52
CA TYR A 160 -11.19 -10.67 -20.61
C TYR A 160 -11.82 -9.87 -21.75
N SER A 161 -11.08 -8.92 -22.29
CA SER A 161 -11.49 -8.15 -23.46
C SER A 161 -10.31 -7.90 -24.39
N LEU A 162 -10.59 -7.69 -25.68
CA LEU A 162 -9.58 -7.32 -26.67
C LEU A 162 -9.72 -5.84 -27.01
N GLU A 163 -8.62 -5.09 -26.94
CA GLU A 163 -8.53 -3.72 -27.45
C GLU A 163 -7.63 -3.68 -28.68
N ASN A 164 -8.03 -2.91 -29.68
CA ASN A 164 -7.29 -2.74 -30.95
C ASN A 164 -6.99 -4.06 -31.67
N ALA A 165 -7.85 -5.05 -31.51
CA ALA A 165 -7.67 -6.37 -32.09
C ALA A 165 -7.84 -6.37 -33.62
N PRO A 166 -7.18 -7.30 -34.34
CA PRO A 166 -7.44 -7.52 -35.75
C PRO A 166 -8.92 -7.87 -36.02
N ILE A 167 -9.36 -7.63 -37.26
CA ILE A 167 -10.69 -8.07 -37.69
C ILE A 167 -10.77 -9.60 -37.52
N ASP A 168 -11.90 -10.07 -36.99
CA ASP A 168 -12.19 -11.49 -36.72
C ASP A 168 -11.43 -12.09 -35.49
N ALA A 169 -10.66 -11.30 -34.73
CA ALA A 169 -10.16 -11.76 -33.45
C ALA A 169 -11.29 -11.81 -32.40
N THR A 170 -11.36 -12.90 -31.66
CA THR A 170 -12.34 -13.10 -30.60
C THR A 170 -11.65 -13.55 -29.31
N ILE A 171 -12.24 -13.25 -28.17
CA ILE A 171 -11.80 -13.75 -26.87
C ILE A 171 -13.03 -14.24 -26.11
N ASP A 172 -12.87 -15.33 -25.37
CA ASP A 172 -13.86 -15.73 -24.39
C ASP A 172 -13.72 -14.83 -23.16
N SER A 173 -14.79 -14.12 -22.79
CA SER A 173 -14.73 -13.14 -21.71
C SER A 173 -14.53 -13.74 -20.31
N THR A 174 -14.66 -15.07 -20.18
CA THR A 174 -14.61 -15.78 -18.90
C THR A 174 -13.33 -16.62 -18.76
N THR A 175 -12.81 -17.13 -19.88
CA THR A 175 -11.66 -18.06 -19.85
C THR A 175 -10.39 -17.52 -20.52
N GLY A 176 -10.47 -16.38 -21.17
CA GLY A 176 -9.33 -15.73 -21.86
C GLY A 176 -8.99 -16.29 -23.23
#